data_3ddcb2e0b48a1ff6a717c91d5f0308e8
#
_entry.id   3ddcb2e0b48a1ff6a717c91d5f0308e8
#
_cell.length_a   1.000
_cell.length_b   1.000
_cell.length_c   1.000
_cell.angle_alpha   90.00
_cell.angle_beta   90.00
_cell.angle_gamma   90.00
#
_symmetry.space_group_name_H-M   'P 1'
#
loop_
_entity.id
_entity.type
_entity.pdbx_description
1 polymer ?
#
loop_
_entity_poly.entity_id
_entity_poly.type
_entity_poly.pdbx_seq_one_letter_code
_entity_poly.pdbx_strand_id
1 'polypeptide(L)'
;MNATSPNWIRRDFSGADLGDVRRTRRLVTMLGCIEAARGRTVADTFACAPERQAAYDFLEHETVSAADLDRAASAASARHARFLPEVLVVVDGTSLSLVDKKRPRGI
;
A
#
# COMPACT_ATOMS: atom_id res chain seq x y z
N MET A 1 -13.76 4.13 -15.79
CA MET A 1 -12.59 3.71 -16.56
C MET A 1 -11.43 3.42 -15.63
N ASN A 2 -10.86 2.25 -15.74
CA ASN A 2 -9.75 1.88 -14.90
C ASN A 2 -8.47 2.54 -15.40
N ALA A 3 -7.81 3.26 -14.53
CA ALA A 3 -6.50 3.80 -14.85
C ALA A 3 -5.52 2.63 -15.07
N THR A 4 -4.77 2.69 -16.16
CA THR A 4 -3.70 1.74 -16.39
C THR A 4 -2.58 2.03 -15.39
N SER A 5 -2.18 1.03 -14.62
CA SER A 5 -1.09 1.18 -13.66
C SER A 5 0.22 1.49 -14.39
N PRO A 6 1.01 2.44 -13.89
CA PRO A 6 2.35 2.70 -14.44
C PRO A 6 3.20 1.44 -14.45
N ASN A 7 4.11 1.35 -15.42
CA ASN A 7 4.98 0.19 -15.57
C ASN A 7 5.81 -0.11 -14.32
N TRP A 8 6.26 0.92 -13.61
CA TRP A 8 7.07 0.73 -12.42
C TRP A 8 6.30 0.04 -11.29
N ILE A 9 4.99 0.34 -11.16
CA ILE A 9 4.14 -0.32 -10.15
C ILE A 9 4.01 -1.80 -10.48
N ARG A 10 3.72 -2.12 -11.74
CA ARG A 10 3.61 -3.52 -12.15
C ARG A 10 4.92 -4.27 -11.96
N ARG A 11 6.04 -3.66 -12.34
CA ARG A 11 7.35 -4.26 -12.17
C ARG A 11 7.65 -4.56 -10.71
N ASP A 12 7.34 -3.63 -9.81
CA ASP A 12 7.70 -3.74 -8.40
C ASP A 12 6.76 -4.62 -7.58
N PHE A 13 5.48 -4.67 -7.95
CA PHE A 13 4.46 -5.29 -7.11
C PHE A 13 3.73 -6.50 -7.72
N SER A 14 3.94 -6.79 -9.00
CA SER A 14 3.31 -7.95 -9.63
C SER A 14 3.75 -9.29 -9.01
N GLY A 15 4.90 -9.32 -8.36
CA GLY A 15 5.40 -10.50 -7.67
C GLY A 15 5.03 -10.57 -6.19
N ALA A 16 4.23 -9.63 -5.69
CA ALA A 16 3.83 -9.64 -4.27
C ALA A 16 3.05 -10.91 -3.94
N ASP A 17 3.43 -11.54 -2.83
CA ASP A 17 2.75 -12.74 -2.37
C ASP A 17 1.70 -12.38 -1.32
N LEU A 18 0.45 -12.38 -1.75
CA LEU A 18 -0.71 -12.11 -0.89
C LEU A 18 -1.62 -13.35 -0.77
N GLY A 19 -1.09 -14.50 -1.16
CA GLY A 19 -1.81 -15.76 -1.08
C GLY A 19 -2.69 -16.09 -2.29
N ASP A 20 -3.01 -15.11 -3.12
CA ASP A 20 -3.83 -15.29 -4.32
C ASP A 20 -3.43 -14.24 -5.35
N VAL A 21 -3.24 -14.66 -6.59
CA VAL A 21 -2.83 -13.77 -7.68
C VAL A 21 -3.84 -12.66 -7.93
N ARG A 22 -5.13 -12.90 -7.65
CA ARG A 22 -6.17 -11.86 -7.78
C ARG A 22 -5.97 -10.73 -6.79
N ARG A 23 -5.48 -11.02 -5.60
CA ARG A 23 -5.14 -10.01 -4.59
C ARG A 23 -3.96 -9.18 -5.04
N THR A 24 -2.95 -9.81 -5.61
CA THR A 24 -1.80 -9.09 -6.16
C THR A 24 -2.21 -8.15 -7.29
N ARG A 25 -3.07 -8.61 -8.19
CA ARG A 25 -3.62 -7.76 -9.26
C ARG A 25 -4.42 -6.59 -8.69
N ARG A 26 -5.20 -6.83 -7.64
CA ARG A 26 -5.96 -5.78 -6.97
C ARG A 26 -5.03 -4.74 -6.36
N LEU A 27 -3.98 -5.19 -5.70
CA LEU A 27 -2.96 -4.29 -5.14
C LEU A 27 -2.35 -3.39 -6.22
N VAL A 28 -1.95 -3.95 -7.35
CA VAL A 28 -1.38 -3.19 -8.47
C VAL A 28 -2.36 -2.15 -8.99
N THR A 29 -3.63 -2.52 -9.15
CA THR A 29 -4.68 -1.60 -9.59
C THR A 29 -4.89 -0.46 -8.59
N MET A 30 -4.96 -0.78 -7.30
CA MET A 30 -5.12 0.22 -6.24
C MET A 30 -3.94 1.19 -6.19
N LEU A 31 -2.72 0.70 -6.30
CA LEU A 31 -1.53 1.54 -6.32
C LEU A 31 -1.52 2.47 -7.54
N GLY A 32 -2.01 2.00 -8.68
CA GLY A 32 -2.19 2.85 -9.86
C GLY A 32 -3.18 3.98 -9.62
N CYS A 33 -4.30 3.70 -8.95
CA CYS A 33 -5.28 4.72 -8.59
C CYS A 33 -4.70 5.74 -7.61
N ILE A 34 -3.96 5.27 -6.61
CA ILE A 34 -3.32 6.13 -5.61
C ILE A 34 -2.29 7.03 -6.27
N GLU A 35 -1.48 6.50 -7.17
CA GLU A 35 -0.48 7.28 -7.90
C GLU A 35 -1.13 8.38 -8.75
N ALA A 36 -2.24 8.06 -9.40
CA ALA A 36 -2.96 9.01 -10.24
C ALA A 36 -3.68 10.11 -9.43
N ALA A 37 -3.95 9.85 -8.16
CA ALA A 37 -4.76 10.73 -7.31
C ALA A 37 -4.04 11.13 -6.01
N ARG A 38 -2.76 11.44 -6.11
CA ARG A 38 -1.94 11.79 -4.95
C ARG A 38 -2.55 12.88 -4.09
N GLY A 39 -2.51 12.67 -2.78
CA GLY A 39 -2.99 13.65 -1.80
C GLY A 39 -4.50 13.74 -1.69
N ARG A 40 -5.24 12.87 -2.35
CA ARG A 40 -6.70 12.87 -2.27
C ARG A 40 -7.20 11.90 -1.20
N THR A 41 -8.46 12.06 -0.84
CA THR A 41 -9.13 11.13 0.09
C THR A 41 -9.32 9.76 -0.57
N VAL A 42 -9.64 8.76 0.23
CA VAL A 42 -9.95 7.41 -0.29
C VAL A 42 -11.14 7.48 -1.26
N ALA A 43 -12.16 8.27 -0.94
CA ALA A 43 -13.34 8.41 -1.78
C ALA A 43 -13.01 9.03 -3.15
N ASP A 44 -12.10 10.00 -3.17
CA ASP A 44 -11.68 10.65 -4.42
C ASP A 44 -10.69 9.80 -5.21
N THR A 45 -9.87 9.03 -4.52
CA THR A 45 -8.89 8.13 -5.13
C THR A 45 -9.58 7.00 -5.90
N PHE A 46 -10.63 6.44 -5.32
CA PHE A 46 -11.42 5.38 -5.94
C PHE A 46 -12.79 5.95 -6.30
N ALA A 47 -12.82 6.69 -7.40
CA ALA A 47 -13.96 7.54 -7.75
C ALA A 47 -15.24 6.78 -8.08
N CYS A 48 -15.16 5.58 -8.64
CA CYS A 48 -16.35 4.79 -8.92
C CYS A 48 -16.67 3.85 -7.76
N ALA A 49 -17.96 3.64 -7.49
CA ALA A 49 -18.40 2.84 -6.36
C ALA A 49 -17.85 1.40 -6.38
N PRO A 50 -17.83 0.68 -7.51
CA PRO A 50 -17.25 -0.65 -7.54
C PRO A 50 -15.77 -0.69 -7.18
N GLU A 51 -14.98 0.29 -7.60
CA GLU A 51 -13.56 0.38 -7.25
C GLU A 51 -13.37 0.66 -5.77
N ARG A 52 -14.17 1.56 -5.21
CA ARG A 52 -14.13 1.84 -3.77
C ARG A 52 -14.46 0.60 -2.95
N GLN A 53 -15.52 -0.11 -3.32
CA GLN A 53 -15.91 -1.32 -2.61
C GLN A 53 -14.81 -2.38 -2.70
N ALA A 54 -14.21 -2.54 -3.88
CA ALA A 54 -13.11 -3.48 -4.06
C ALA A 54 -11.89 -3.12 -3.21
N ALA A 55 -11.60 -1.83 -3.07
CA ALA A 55 -10.50 -1.36 -2.22
C ALA A 55 -10.77 -1.65 -0.75
N TYR A 56 -11.96 -1.37 -0.26
CA TYR A 56 -12.34 -1.69 1.11
C TYR A 56 -12.31 -3.19 1.36
N ASP A 57 -12.85 -3.99 0.44
CA ASP A 57 -12.83 -5.46 0.57
C ASP A 57 -11.40 -5.98 0.65
N PHE A 58 -10.49 -5.43 -0.15
CA PHE A 58 -9.09 -5.80 -0.10
C PHE A 58 -8.46 -5.48 1.25
N LEU A 59 -8.67 -4.27 1.75
CA LEU A 59 -8.07 -3.81 3.01
C LEU A 59 -8.64 -4.52 4.24
N GLU A 60 -9.89 -4.96 4.16
CA GLU A 60 -10.58 -5.65 5.25
C GLU A 60 -10.45 -7.18 5.17
N HIS A 61 -9.84 -7.70 4.11
CA HIS A 61 -9.73 -9.13 3.90
C HIS A 61 -8.80 -9.76 4.95
N GLU A 62 -9.25 -10.79 5.63
CA GLU A 62 -8.52 -11.42 6.74
C GLU A 62 -7.13 -11.94 6.34
N THR A 63 -6.98 -12.37 5.10
CA THR A 63 -5.71 -12.93 4.63
C THR A 63 -4.75 -11.89 4.07
N VAL A 64 -5.18 -10.63 3.94
CA VAL A 64 -4.29 -9.54 3.56
C VAL A 64 -3.81 -8.86 4.84
N SER A 65 -2.55 -9.02 5.15
CA SER A 65 -1.96 -8.43 6.36
C SER A 65 -1.06 -7.25 6.02
N ALA A 66 -0.94 -6.33 6.98
CA ALA A 66 0.01 -5.23 6.86
C ALA A 66 1.44 -5.75 6.67
N ALA A 67 1.77 -6.87 7.30
CA ALA A 67 3.09 -7.50 7.17
C ALA A 67 3.37 -7.96 5.73
N ASP A 68 2.37 -8.51 5.04
CA ASP A 68 2.51 -8.93 3.65
C ASP A 68 2.74 -7.74 2.72
N LEU A 69 2.01 -6.65 2.94
CA LEU A 69 2.18 -5.41 2.17
C LEU A 69 3.54 -4.79 2.43
N ASP A 70 3.97 -4.75 3.68
CA ASP A 70 5.29 -4.27 4.08
C ASP A 70 6.40 -5.09 3.41
N ARG A 71 6.26 -6.40 3.40
CA ARG A 71 7.23 -7.30 2.77
C ARG A 71 7.34 -7.04 1.28
N ALA A 72 6.21 -6.82 0.60
CA ALA A 72 6.19 -6.50 -0.82
C ALA A 72 6.91 -5.19 -1.11
N ALA A 73 6.64 -4.14 -0.33
CA ALA A 73 7.27 -2.84 -0.47
C ALA A 73 8.78 -2.92 -0.16
N SER A 74 9.16 -3.62 0.89
CA SER A 74 10.56 -3.79 1.29
C SER A 74 11.34 -4.58 0.23
N ALA A 75 10.73 -5.60 -0.36
CA ALA A 75 11.37 -6.38 -1.42
C ALA A 75 11.60 -5.52 -2.67
N ALA A 76 10.65 -4.66 -3.02
CA ALA A 76 10.79 -3.73 -4.14
C ALA A 76 11.93 -2.75 -3.89
N SER A 77 11.98 -2.17 -2.70
CA SER A 77 13.06 -1.24 -2.30
C SER A 77 14.42 -1.92 -2.33
N ALA A 78 14.51 -3.15 -1.84
CA ALA A 78 15.76 -3.92 -1.83
C ALA A 78 16.24 -4.22 -3.26
N ARG A 79 15.33 -4.53 -4.19
CA ARG A 79 15.69 -4.75 -5.59
C ARG A 79 16.28 -3.50 -6.23
N HIS A 80 15.71 -2.34 -5.95
CA HIS A 80 16.22 -1.06 -6.44
C HIS A 80 17.58 -0.73 -5.83
N ALA A 81 17.71 -0.90 -4.52
CA ALA A 81 18.94 -0.59 -3.79
C ALA A 81 20.13 -1.41 -4.26
N ARG A 82 19.89 -2.63 -4.71
CA ARG A 82 20.94 -3.56 -5.17
C ARG A 82 21.79 -3.01 -6.32
N PHE A 83 21.22 -2.14 -7.14
CA PHE A 83 21.91 -1.56 -8.31
C PHE A 83 22.57 -0.22 -8.00
N LEU A 84 22.52 0.24 -6.77
CA LEU A 84 23.07 1.53 -6.36
C LEU A 84 24.35 1.33 -5.57
N PRO A 85 25.39 2.15 -5.83
CA PRO A 85 26.66 2.04 -5.06
C PRO A 85 26.48 2.49 -3.61
N GLU A 86 25.50 3.33 -3.36
CA GLU A 86 25.28 3.91 -2.03
C GLU A 86 23.81 4.17 -1.83
N VAL A 87 23.31 3.90 -0.63
CA VAL A 87 21.91 4.11 -0.26
C VAL A 87 21.84 4.87 1.05
N LEU A 88 21.04 5.94 1.04
CA LEU A 88 20.74 6.69 2.26
C LEU A 88 19.43 6.20 2.84
N VAL A 89 19.46 5.85 4.11
CA VAL A 89 18.24 5.48 4.83
C VAL A 89 17.86 6.66 5.73
N VAL A 90 16.73 7.29 5.38
CA VAL A 90 16.22 8.40 6.18
C VAL A 90 15.26 7.86 7.20
N VAL A 91 15.56 8.13 8.47
CA VAL A 91 14.67 7.74 9.58
C VAL A 91 14.11 9.01 10.20
N ASP A 92 12.79 9.13 10.16
CA ASP A 92 12.07 10.25 10.72
C ASP A 92 11.16 9.74 11.84
N GLY A 93 11.38 10.27 13.04
CA GLY A 93 10.58 9.88 14.20
C GLY A 93 9.40 10.82 14.37
N THR A 94 8.25 10.24 14.65
CA THR A 94 7.05 11.01 14.95
C THR A 94 6.61 10.67 16.37
N SER A 95 6.42 11.72 17.19
CA SER A 95 5.82 11.56 18.51
C SER A 95 4.31 11.69 18.38
N LEU A 96 3.60 10.72 18.89
CA LEU A 96 2.15 10.72 18.92
C LEU A 96 1.68 10.79 20.36
N SER A 97 0.98 11.89 20.70
CA SER A 97 0.35 12.02 22.00
C SER A 97 -1.08 11.53 21.91
N LEU A 98 -1.40 10.52 22.68
CA LEU A 98 -2.74 9.97 22.77
C LEU A 98 -3.37 10.47 24.07
N VAL A 99 -4.46 11.22 23.94
CA VAL A 99 -5.24 11.66 25.09
C VAL A 99 -6.51 10.85 25.13
N ASP A 100 -6.64 10.02 26.16
CA ASP A 100 -7.82 9.24 26.41
C ASP A 100 -8.46 9.72 27.71
N LYS A 101 -9.71 10.14 27.64
CA LYS A 101 -10.48 10.54 28.83
C LYS A 101 -10.79 9.36 29.73
N LYS A 102 -10.71 8.17 29.19
CA LYS A 102 -10.79 6.93 29.95
C LYS A 102 -9.38 6.41 30.17
N ARG A 103 -9.23 5.48 31.07
CA ARG A 103 -7.95 4.89 31.37
C ARG A 103 -7.33 4.29 30.10
N PRO A 104 -6.09 4.63 29.75
CA PRO A 104 -5.42 4.03 28.60
C PRO A 104 -5.34 2.53 28.70
N ARG A 105 -5.48 1.85 27.56
CA ARG A 105 -5.42 0.40 27.52
C ARG A 105 -4.29 -0.03 26.59
N GLY A 106 -3.45 -0.92 27.07
CA GLY A 106 -2.50 -1.65 26.24
C GLY A 106 -1.40 -0.80 25.61
N ILE A 107 -1.06 0.28 26.22
CA ILE A 107 0.03 1.15 25.71
C ILE A 107 1.25 0.97 26.58
#